data_ca627db74d5e550b4fbbb621c96d375f
#
_entry.id   ca627db74d5e550b4fbbb621c96d375f
#
_cell.length_a   1.000
_cell.length_b   1.000
_cell.length_c   1.000
_cell.angle_alpha   90.00
_cell.angle_beta   90.00
_cell.angle_gamma   90.00
#
_symmetry.space_group_name_H-M   'P 1'
#
loop_
_entity.id
_entity.type
_entity.pdbx_description
1 polymer ?
#
loop_
_entity_poly.entity_id
_entity_poly.type
_entity_poly.pdbx_seq_one_letter_code
_entity_poly.pdbx_strand_id
1 'polypeptide(L)' 'MRIGELARRTGASGRSLRYYESRSLLTSRRMANGYRDFEDDQVALVRTIANCWTPG' A
#
# COMPACT_ATOMS: atom_id res chain seq x y z
N MET A 1 1.66 6.68 -7.05
CA MET A 1 2.07 5.41 -7.72
C MET A 1 0.95 4.38 -7.67
N ARG A 2 0.95 3.44 -8.56
CA ARG A 2 0.00 2.35 -8.54
C ARG A 2 0.43 1.29 -7.53
N ILE A 3 -0.49 0.39 -7.19
CA ILE A 3 -0.23 -0.64 -6.19
C ILE A 3 0.97 -1.53 -6.57
N GLY A 4 1.15 -1.82 -7.85
CA GLY A 4 2.30 -2.60 -8.30
C GLY A 4 3.63 -1.91 -8.04
N GLU A 5 3.67 -0.61 -8.23
CA GLU A 5 4.87 0.18 -7.94
C GLU A 5 5.11 0.23 -6.44
N LEU A 6 4.05 0.41 -5.67
CA LEU A 6 4.15 0.43 -4.21
C LEU A 6 4.69 -0.90 -3.69
N ALA A 7 4.21 -2.01 -4.27
CA ALA A 7 4.69 -3.34 -3.90
C ALA A 7 6.19 -3.48 -4.17
N ARG A 8 6.65 -3.00 -5.32
CA ARG A 8 8.07 -3.08 -5.68
C ARG A 8 8.93 -2.26 -4.73
N ARG A 9 8.48 -1.07 -4.38
CA ARG A 9 9.25 -0.17 -3.53
C ARG A 9 9.31 -0.63 -2.08
N THR A 10 8.27 -1.33 -1.61
CA THR A 10 8.19 -1.77 -0.22
C THR A 10 8.60 -3.22 -0.02
N GLY A 11 8.63 -4.00 -1.10
CA GLY A 11 8.87 -5.43 -1.01
C GLY A 11 7.64 -6.22 -0.55
N ALA A 12 6.52 -5.55 -0.31
CA ALA A 12 5.29 -6.22 0.07
C ALA A 12 4.58 -6.76 -1.17
N SER A 13 3.76 -7.79 -0.98
CA SER A 13 2.95 -8.31 -2.09
C SER A 13 1.72 -7.43 -2.30
N GLY A 14 1.18 -7.46 -3.53
CA GLY A 14 -0.06 -6.75 -3.80
C GLY A 14 -1.20 -7.21 -2.90
N ARG A 15 -1.21 -8.49 -2.56
CA ARG A 15 -2.20 -9.07 -1.65
C ARG A 15 -2.12 -8.43 -0.27
N SER A 16 -0.91 -8.29 0.27
CA SER A 16 -0.71 -7.65 1.56
C SER A 16 -1.15 -6.19 1.53
N LEU A 17 -0.82 -5.49 0.45
CA LEU A 17 -1.18 -4.08 0.31
C LEU A 17 -2.69 -3.90 0.26
N ARG A 18 -3.39 -4.78 -0.47
CA ARG A 18 -4.85 -4.76 -0.51
C ARG A 18 -5.45 -5.01 0.86
N TYR A 19 -4.86 -5.91 1.60
CA TYR A 19 -5.30 -6.21 2.95
C TYR A 19 -5.13 -4.98 3.84
N TYR A 20 -3.97 -4.33 3.78
CA TYR A 20 -3.72 -3.12 4.58
C TYR A 20 -4.72 -2.03 4.22
N GLU A 21 -5.01 -1.88 2.94
CA GLU A 21 -5.97 -0.88 2.49
C GLU A 21 -7.38 -1.21 3.00
N SER A 22 -7.76 -2.48 2.98
CA SER A 22 -9.08 -2.90 3.45
C SER A 22 -9.27 -2.65 4.95
N ARG A 23 -8.16 -2.60 5.69
CA ARG A 23 -8.17 -2.30 7.12
C ARG A 23 -7.97 -0.82 7.42
N SER A 24 -8.00 -0.01 6.39
CA SER A 24 -7.79 1.45 6.49
C SER A 24 -6.39 1.82 6.99
N LEU A 25 -5.44 0.91 6.83
CA LEU A 25 -4.04 1.18 7.20
C LEU A 25 -3.32 1.95 6.11
N LEU A 26 -3.80 1.87 4.86
CA LEU A 26 -3.26 2.62 3.74
C LEU A 26 -4.35 3.51 3.16
N THR A 27 -3.94 4.65 2.64
CA THR A 27 -4.85 5.59 1.98
C THR A 27 -4.45 5.68 0.51
N SER A 28 -5.39 5.42 -0.37
CA SER A 28 -5.18 5.62 -1.79
C SER A 28 -6.05 6.76 -2.28
N ARG A 29 -5.55 7.48 -3.27
CA ARG A 29 -6.32 8.54 -3.93
C ARG A 29 -6.88 7.94 -5.23
N ARG A 30 -8.21 8.04 -5.41
CA ARG A 30 -8.84 7.52 -6.61
C ARG A 30 -8.73 8.54 -7.72
N MET A 31 -8.10 8.16 -8.83
CA MET A 31 -7.97 9.02 -9.99
C MET A 31 -9.30 9.12 -10.74
N ALA A 32 -9.41 10.14 -11.60
CA ALA A 32 -10.61 10.37 -12.38
C ALA A 32 -10.97 9.18 -13.28
N ASN A 33 -9.97 8.41 -13.70
CA ASN A 33 -10.18 7.23 -14.55
C ASN A 33 -10.43 5.95 -13.74
N GLY A 34 -10.59 6.06 -12.42
CA GLY A 34 -10.90 4.92 -11.57
C GLY A 34 -9.68 4.19 -11.02
N TYR A 35 -8.48 4.55 -11.41
CA TYR A 35 -7.27 3.91 -10.89
C TYR A 35 -6.95 4.44 -9.50
N ARG A 36 -6.38 3.56 -8.68
CA ARG A 36 -5.90 3.94 -7.36
C ARG A 36 -4.49 4.48 -7.46
N ASP A 37 -4.24 5.58 -6.79
CA ASP A 37 -2.92 6.20 -6.76
C ASP A 37 -2.45 6.32 -5.32
N PHE A 38 -1.27 5.77 -5.04
CA PHE A 38 -0.66 5.83 -3.72
C PHE A 38 0.44 6.87 -3.73
N GLU A 39 0.51 7.68 -2.69
CA GLU A 39 1.55 8.70 -2.58
C GLU A 39 2.82 8.11 -1.99
N ASP A 40 3.94 8.84 -2.15
CA ASP A 40 5.24 8.36 -1.68
C ASP A 40 5.28 8.08 -0.18
N ASP A 41 4.51 8.83 0.61
CA ASP A 41 4.48 8.62 2.05
C ASP A 41 3.89 7.27 2.43
N GLN A 42 3.15 6.65 1.53
CA GLN A 42 2.61 5.31 1.76
C GLN A 42 3.72 4.26 1.79
N VAL A 43 4.84 4.50 1.13
CA VAL A 43 6.00 3.60 1.17
C VAL A 43 6.50 3.47 2.61
N ALA A 44 6.71 4.60 3.27
CA ALA A 44 7.17 4.59 4.66
C ALA A 44 6.14 3.94 5.57
N LEU A 45 4.86 4.22 5.32
CA LEU A 45 3.77 3.66 6.11
C LEU A 45 3.73 2.14 6.00
N VAL A 46 3.84 1.60 4.78
CA VAL A 46 3.85 0.15 4.56
C VAL A 46 5.04 -0.49 5.26
N ARG A 47 6.21 0.13 5.16
CA ARG A 47 7.40 -0.40 5.83
C ARG A 47 7.21 -0.46 7.34
N THR A 48 6.60 0.57 7.91
CA THR A 48 6.29 0.60 9.34
C THR A 48 5.34 -0.51 9.72
N ILE A 49 4.28 -0.69 8.94
CA ILE A 49 3.30 -1.75 9.19
C ILE A 49 3.96 -3.12 9.11
N ALA A 50 4.78 -3.34 8.09
CA ALA A 50 5.44 -4.62 7.88
C ALA A 50 6.41 -4.96 9.01
N ASN A 51 7.04 -3.95 9.60
CA ASN A 51 7.96 -4.15 10.72
C ASN A 51 7.23 -4.43 12.03
N CYS A 52 6.07 -3.81 12.22
CA CYS A 52 5.32 -3.92 13.46
C CYS A 52 4.32 -5.06 13.46
N TRP A 53 3.90 -5.50 12.28
CA TRP A 53 2.82 -6.46 12.17
C TRP A 53 3.01 -7.32 10.93
N THR A 54 3.17 -8.61 11.15
CA THR A 54 3.29 -9.58 10.07
C THR A 54 2.01 -10.40 10.04
N PRO A 55 1.16 -10.20 9.02
CA PRO A 55 0.00 -11.07 8.88
C PRO A 55 0.52 -12.45 8.51
N GLY A 56 0.47 -13.31 9.45
CA GLY A 56 0.96 -14.68 9.32
C GLY A 56 0.12 -15.53 8.41
#